data_6eb6d76addbf65ca9a4f39d90c213909
#
_entry.id   6eb6d76addbf65ca9a4f39d90c213909
#
_cell.length_a   1.000
_cell.length_b   1.000
_cell.length_c   1.000
_cell.angle_alpha   90.00
_cell.angle_beta   90.00
_cell.angle_gamma   90.00
#
_symmetry.space_group_name_H-M   'P 1'
#
loop_
_entity.id
_entity.type
_entity.pdbx_description
1 polymer ?
#
loop_
_entity_poly.entity_id
_entity_poly.type
_entity_poly.pdbx_seq_one_letter_code
_entity_poly.pdbx_strand_id
1 'polypeptide(L)'
;TVIPGLNDSHMHPIRGGLNYNMELRWDGVPSLADAMRMLKEQAQRTPPPQWVREIDGLTEFQFAERRMPTLEEINQAAPDTPVFVLHLYDRAFLNRAALRAVGYTKDTPEPIGGEIQRDKQGNPTGLLIAKPNAMILYATLAKGPKLSQEDQMNSTRHFMRELNRFGVTSAIDAGGGFQNYPDDYQVINELHKSGEMTVRLAYNLFTQRPKQELADFKQWTHMTKPGDG
;
A
#
# COMPACT_ATOMS: atom_id res chain seq x y z
N THR A 1 -11.84 -4.64 -33.87
CA THR A 1 -11.28 -3.29 -33.89
C THR A 1 -9.97 -3.28 -33.13
N VAL A 2 -8.91 -2.74 -33.70
CA VAL A 2 -7.62 -2.53 -33.04
C VAL A 2 -7.57 -1.07 -32.61
N ILE A 3 -7.20 -0.82 -31.37
CA ILE A 3 -7.01 0.52 -30.82
C ILE A 3 -5.59 0.65 -30.28
N PRO A 4 -5.04 1.87 -30.17
CA PRO A 4 -3.78 2.08 -29.46
C PRO A 4 -3.88 1.63 -27.99
N GLY A 5 -2.76 1.21 -27.41
CA GLY A 5 -2.70 0.94 -25.99
C GLY A 5 -2.97 2.20 -25.16
N LEU A 6 -3.59 2.01 -24.00
CA LEU A 6 -3.91 3.12 -23.09
C LEU A 6 -2.64 3.62 -22.39
N ASN A 7 -2.60 4.92 -22.16
CA ASN A 7 -1.56 5.58 -21.38
C ASN A 7 -2.18 6.16 -20.11
N ASP A 8 -1.66 5.77 -18.97
CA ASP A 8 -2.05 6.36 -17.67
C ASP A 8 -1.01 7.44 -17.29
N SER A 9 -1.46 8.67 -17.14
CA SER A 9 -0.59 9.81 -16.88
C SER A 9 -0.35 10.09 -15.39
N HIS A 10 -1.03 9.37 -14.48
CA HIS A 10 -0.90 9.59 -13.03
C HIS A 10 -1.33 8.36 -12.24
N MET A 11 -0.37 7.49 -11.96
CA MET A 11 -0.56 6.37 -11.04
C MET A 11 0.71 6.17 -10.18
N HIS A 12 0.75 5.14 -9.36
CA HIS A 12 1.92 4.79 -8.55
C HIS A 12 2.37 3.34 -8.82
N PRO A 13 2.85 3.02 -10.04
CA PRO A 13 3.18 1.65 -10.42
C PRO A 13 4.38 1.07 -9.67
N ILE A 14 5.30 1.90 -9.17
CA ILE A 14 6.41 1.40 -8.34
C ILE A 14 5.83 0.82 -7.05
N ARG A 15 5.09 1.63 -6.28
CA ARG A 15 4.47 1.17 -5.02
C ARG A 15 3.49 0.02 -5.25
N GLY A 16 2.63 0.16 -6.23
CA GLY A 16 1.64 -0.86 -6.59
C GLY A 16 2.31 -2.18 -6.91
N GLY A 17 3.32 -2.16 -7.79
CA GLY A 17 4.05 -3.38 -8.17
C GLY A 17 4.73 -4.07 -6.99
N LEU A 18 5.44 -3.33 -6.16
CA LEU A 18 6.16 -3.89 -4.99
C LEU A 18 5.24 -4.60 -4.00
N ASN A 19 3.98 -4.22 -3.91
CA ASN A 19 3.07 -4.67 -2.86
C ASN A 19 1.86 -5.46 -3.38
N TYR A 20 1.64 -5.54 -4.70
CA TYR A 20 0.44 -6.10 -5.33
C TYR A 20 -0.01 -7.44 -4.76
N ASN A 21 0.94 -8.36 -4.54
CA ASN A 21 0.66 -9.69 -4.04
C ASN A 21 0.36 -9.75 -2.53
N MET A 22 0.61 -8.67 -1.79
CA MET A 22 0.30 -8.60 -0.35
C MET A 22 -1.09 -8.04 -0.07
N GLU A 23 -1.74 -7.45 -1.07
CA GLU A 23 -2.98 -6.73 -0.89
C GLU A 23 -4.18 -7.66 -1.06
N LEU A 24 -5.02 -7.69 -0.04
CA LEU A 24 -6.36 -8.26 -0.14
C LEU A 24 -7.25 -7.23 -0.82
N ARG A 25 -7.88 -7.63 -1.91
CA ARG A 25 -8.71 -6.72 -2.70
C ARG A 25 -10.18 -6.97 -2.45
N TRP A 26 -10.87 -5.92 -2.01
CA TRP A 26 -12.32 -5.95 -1.82
C TRP A 26 -13.08 -5.25 -2.95
N ASP A 27 -12.42 -5.02 -4.09
CA ASP A 27 -13.06 -4.44 -5.28
C ASP A 27 -14.29 -5.24 -5.69
N GLY A 28 -15.45 -4.57 -5.70
CA GLY A 28 -16.71 -5.20 -6.09
C GLY A 28 -17.28 -6.21 -5.09
N VAL A 29 -16.70 -6.34 -3.90
CA VAL A 29 -17.24 -7.21 -2.84
C VAL A 29 -18.49 -6.58 -2.28
N PRO A 30 -19.67 -7.26 -2.35
CA PRO A 30 -20.97 -6.61 -2.14
C PRO A 30 -21.41 -6.57 -0.68
N SER A 31 -20.76 -7.31 0.22
CA SER A 31 -21.18 -7.41 1.62
C SER A 31 -20.02 -7.49 2.60
N LEU A 32 -20.23 -7.04 3.83
CA LEU A 32 -19.24 -7.21 4.90
C LEU A 32 -19.05 -8.69 5.26
N ALA A 33 -20.07 -9.52 5.11
CA ALA A 33 -19.94 -10.96 5.33
C ALA A 33 -18.93 -11.58 4.38
N ASP A 34 -18.98 -11.23 3.09
CA ASP A 34 -18.01 -11.69 2.09
C ASP A 34 -16.62 -11.12 2.35
N ALA A 35 -16.52 -9.82 2.65
CA ALA A 35 -15.25 -9.18 2.98
C ALA A 35 -14.57 -9.85 4.19
N MET A 36 -15.30 -10.14 5.26
CA MET A 36 -14.76 -10.83 6.44
C MET A 36 -14.41 -12.29 6.18
N ARG A 37 -15.18 -12.98 5.33
CA ARG A 37 -14.82 -14.32 4.87
C ARG A 37 -13.50 -14.31 4.11
N MET A 38 -13.33 -13.40 3.14
CA MET A 38 -12.09 -13.24 2.37
C MET A 38 -10.91 -12.91 3.28
N LEU A 39 -11.12 -12.01 4.25
CA LEU A 39 -10.10 -11.65 5.24
C LEU A 39 -9.67 -12.86 6.06
N LYS A 40 -10.61 -13.66 6.54
CA LYS A 40 -10.32 -14.89 7.31
C LYS A 40 -9.54 -15.91 6.48
N GLU A 41 -9.97 -16.16 5.25
CA GLU A 41 -9.28 -17.07 4.34
C GLU A 41 -7.86 -16.58 4.01
N GLN A 42 -7.68 -15.28 3.80
CA GLN A 42 -6.36 -14.71 3.54
C GLN A 42 -5.47 -14.79 4.78
N ALA A 43 -5.99 -14.47 5.97
CA ALA A 43 -5.23 -14.57 7.23
C ALA A 43 -4.72 -15.99 7.48
N GLN A 44 -5.53 -17.01 7.18
CA GLN A 44 -5.14 -18.41 7.31
C GLN A 44 -4.00 -18.84 6.36
N ARG A 45 -3.86 -18.16 5.22
CA ARG A 45 -2.82 -18.42 4.20
C ARG A 45 -1.60 -17.54 4.35
N THR A 46 -1.68 -16.48 5.17
CA THR A 46 -0.60 -15.51 5.34
C THR A 46 0.37 -15.99 6.44
N PRO A 47 1.60 -16.40 6.07
CA PRO A 47 2.55 -16.88 7.05
C PRO A 47 3.16 -15.72 7.86
N PRO A 48 3.46 -15.92 9.15
CA PRO A 48 4.24 -14.94 9.90
C PRO A 48 5.61 -14.71 9.25
N PRO A 49 6.14 -13.48 9.28
CA PRO A 49 5.61 -12.28 9.95
C PRO A 49 4.70 -11.42 9.05
N GLN A 50 4.24 -11.92 7.91
CA GLN A 50 3.48 -11.14 6.94
C GLN A 50 2.11 -10.69 7.48
N TRP A 51 1.63 -9.57 6.93
CA TRP A 51 0.34 -8.96 7.29
C TRP A 51 -0.67 -9.16 6.16
N VAL A 52 -1.94 -9.17 6.50
CA VAL A 52 -3.00 -8.95 5.51
C VAL A 52 -3.23 -7.44 5.40
N ARG A 53 -3.16 -6.94 4.18
CA ARG A 53 -3.34 -5.52 3.88
C ARG A 53 -4.47 -5.36 2.88
N GLU A 54 -5.40 -4.50 3.19
CA GLU A 54 -6.42 -3.99 2.27
C GLU A 54 -6.14 -2.51 2.08
N ILE A 55 -5.78 -2.09 0.88
CA ILE A 55 -5.23 -0.74 0.60
C ILE A 55 -5.96 -0.08 -0.58
N ASP A 56 -6.81 -0.81 -1.28
CA ASP A 56 -7.55 -0.31 -2.43
C ASP A 56 -8.67 0.64 -2.02
N GLY A 57 -9.21 1.39 -2.97
CA GLY A 57 -10.16 2.49 -2.77
C GLY A 57 -11.52 2.11 -2.18
N LEU A 58 -11.50 1.29 -1.15
CA LEU A 58 -12.63 0.80 -0.37
C LEU A 58 -13.47 1.95 0.19
N THR A 59 -14.78 1.86 0.03
CA THR A 59 -15.74 2.73 0.70
C THR A 59 -16.88 1.92 1.29
N GLU A 60 -17.53 2.47 2.33
CA GLU A 60 -18.71 1.87 2.95
C GLU A 60 -19.90 1.73 1.98
N PHE A 61 -19.91 2.51 0.91
CA PHE A 61 -21.03 2.52 -0.05
C PHE A 61 -21.06 1.31 -0.97
N GLN A 62 -19.97 0.56 -1.09
CA GLN A 62 -19.95 -0.68 -1.87
C GLN A 62 -20.66 -1.83 -1.16
N PHE A 63 -20.71 -1.81 0.17
CA PHE A 63 -21.34 -2.88 0.95
C PHE A 63 -22.85 -2.69 1.09
N ALA A 64 -23.59 -3.79 1.08
CA ALA A 64 -25.03 -3.78 1.33
C ALA A 64 -25.38 -3.15 2.69
N GLU A 65 -24.52 -3.33 3.68
CA GLU A 65 -24.66 -2.79 5.03
C GLU A 65 -24.40 -1.29 5.14
N ARG A 66 -23.87 -0.66 4.08
CA ARG A 66 -23.57 0.78 4.01
C ARG A 66 -22.72 1.30 5.17
N ARG A 67 -21.81 0.50 5.65
CA ARG A 67 -20.85 0.84 6.71
C ARG A 67 -19.51 0.16 6.50
N MET A 68 -18.49 0.66 7.15
CA MET A 68 -17.19 -0.02 7.28
C MET A 68 -17.29 -1.20 8.26
N PRO A 69 -16.41 -2.21 8.15
CA PRO A 69 -16.31 -3.25 9.18
C PRO A 69 -15.93 -2.62 10.53
N THR A 70 -16.44 -3.20 11.59
CA THR A 70 -16.01 -2.86 12.95
C THR A 70 -14.68 -3.50 13.26
N LEU A 71 -13.93 -2.91 14.20
CA LEU A 71 -12.68 -3.49 14.69
C LEU A 71 -12.88 -4.89 15.28
N GLU A 72 -14.05 -5.14 15.87
CA GLU A 72 -14.36 -6.47 16.42
C GLU A 72 -14.58 -7.51 15.31
N GLU A 73 -15.27 -7.16 14.22
CA GLU A 73 -15.44 -8.04 13.05
C GLU A 73 -14.06 -8.40 12.44
N ILE A 74 -13.17 -7.42 12.30
CA ILE A 74 -11.80 -7.64 11.82
C ILE A 74 -11.02 -8.55 12.79
N ASN A 75 -11.13 -8.32 14.10
CA ASN A 75 -10.48 -9.14 15.12
C ASN A 75 -10.99 -10.60 15.12
N GLN A 76 -12.29 -10.81 14.89
CA GLN A 76 -12.87 -12.15 14.80
C GLN A 76 -12.43 -12.88 13.53
N ALA A 77 -12.32 -12.17 12.40
CA ALA A 77 -11.88 -12.74 11.13
C ALA A 77 -10.39 -13.13 11.16
N ALA A 78 -9.54 -12.33 11.82
CA ALA A 78 -8.10 -12.54 11.89
C ALA A 78 -7.56 -12.21 13.30
N PRO A 79 -7.72 -13.11 14.28
CA PRO A 79 -7.33 -12.83 15.68
C PRO A 79 -5.82 -12.70 15.87
N ASP A 80 -5.03 -13.46 15.13
CA ASP A 80 -3.58 -13.62 15.34
C ASP A 80 -2.72 -13.02 14.22
N THR A 81 -3.24 -12.95 13.00
CA THR A 81 -2.55 -12.34 11.87
C THR A 81 -2.74 -10.83 11.89
N PRO A 82 -1.67 -10.01 11.81
CA PRO A 82 -1.81 -8.57 11.71
C PRO A 82 -2.60 -8.14 10.48
N VAL A 83 -3.58 -7.25 10.66
CA VAL A 83 -4.43 -6.72 9.60
C VAL A 83 -4.38 -5.21 9.58
N PHE A 84 -4.23 -4.65 8.40
CA PHE A 84 -4.29 -3.23 8.11
C PHE A 84 -5.30 -2.99 6.99
N VAL A 85 -6.39 -2.29 7.29
CA VAL A 85 -7.41 -1.90 6.31
C VAL A 85 -7.39 -0.40 6.15
N LEU A 86 -7.08 0.09 4.94
CA LEU A 86 -7.06 1.50 4.60
C LEU A 86 -8.42 1.94 4.07
N HIS A 87 -9.00 2.99 4.66
CA HIS A 87 -10.18 3.65 4.11
C HIS A 87 -9.75 4.95 3.43
N LEU A 88 -9.60 4.90 2.13
CA LEU A 88 -9.12 6.02 1.31
C LEU A 88 -7.80 6.60 1.90
N TYR A 89 -7.73 7.91 2.11
CA TYR A 89 -6.61 8.59 2.79
C TYR A 89 -7.05 9.22 4.12
N ASP A 90 -8.18 8.77 4.68
CA ASP A 90 -8.84 9.35 5.83
C ASP A 90 -8.54 8.59 7.13
N ARG A 91 -8.57 7.26 7.08
CA ARG A 91 -8.36 6.43 8.27
C ARG A 91 -7.84 5.04 7.93
N ALA A 92 -7.33 4.35 8.95
CA ALA A 92 -6.98 2.93 8.85
C ALA A 92 -7.48 2.16 10.07
N PHE A 93 -7.83 0.89 9.85
CA PHE A 93 -8.26 -0.04 10.89
C PHE A 93 -7.18 -1.09 11.09
N LEU A 94 -6.69 -1.18 12.33
CA LEU A 94 -5.73 -2.18 12.78
C LEU A 94 -6.42 -3.14 13.74
N ASN A 95 -6.29 -4.44 13.51
CA ASN A 95 -6.70 -5.40 14.51
C ASN A 95 -5.73 -5.43 15.71
N ARG A 96 -6.08 -6.17 16.76
CA ARG A 96 -5.24 -6.30 17.97
C ARG A 96 -3.85 -6.85 17.67
N ALA A 97 -3.74 -7.77 16.69
CA ALA A 97 -2.46 -8.32 16.27
C ALA A 97 -1.58 -7.25 15.62
N ALA A 98 -2.16 -6.41 14.74
CA ALA A 98 -1.43 -5.29 14.12
C ALA A 98 -1.02 -4.24 15.15
N LEU A 99 -1.88 -3.89 16.11
CA LEU A 99 -1.52 -2.97 17.20
C LEU A 99 -0.29 -3.46 17.98
N ARG A 100 -0.25 -4.77 18.32
CA ARG A 100 0.93 -5.37 18.96
C ARG A 100 2.16 -5.30 18.06
N ALA A 101 2.01 -5.61 16.77
CA ALA A 101 3.12 -5.63 15.82
C ALA A 101 3.73 -4.24 15.59
N VAL A 102 2.93 -3.18 15.56
CA VAL A 102 3.43 -1.80 15.42
C VAL A 102 3.92 -1.20 16.75
N GLY A 103 3.61 -1.82 17.89
CA GLY A 103 4.02 -1.37 19.20
C GLY A 103 3.24 -0.17 19.73
N TYR A 104 2.01 0.05 19.28
CA TYR A 104 1.18 1.14 19.79
C TYR A 104 0.56 0.76 21.13
N THR A 105 0.81 1.60 22.15
CA THR A 105 0.34 1.45 23.52
C THR A 105 -0.32 2.73 24.01
N LYS A 106 -0.82 2.71 25.25
CA LYS A 106 -1.34 3.91 25.91
C LYS A 106 -0.29 5.01 26.06
N ASP A 107 1.00 4.64 26.11
CA ASP A 107 2.12 5.57 26.29
C ASP A 107 2.72 6.03 24.96
N THR A 108 2.21 5.55 23.82
CA THR A 108 2.64 6.01 22.49
C THR A 108 2.20 7.46 22.30
N PRO A 109 3.13 8.40 22.01
CA PRO A 109 2.76 9.79 21.77
C PRO A 109 1.93 9.90 20.48
N GLU A 110 1.11 10.96 20.40
CA GLU A 110 0.38 11.24 19.17
C GLU A 110 1.38 11.55 18.04
N PRO A 111 1.29 10.84 16.91
CA PRO A 111 2.20 11.05 15.81
C PRO A 111 1.88 12.36 15.07
N ILE A 112 2.92 12.98 14.52
CA ILE A 112 2.73 14.15 13.66
C ILE A 112 1.90 13.74 12.43
N GLY A 113 0.82 14.47 12.17
CA GLY A 113 -0.04 14.24 11.01
C GLY A 113 -1.10 13.16 11.20
N GLY A 114 -1.45 12.84 12.45
CA GLY A 114 -2.55 11.91 12.71
C GLY A 114 -2.91 11.77 14.17
N GLU A 115 -3.92 10.95 14.40
CA GLU A 115 -4.46 10.62 15.71
C GLU A 115 -4.55 9.10 15.86
N ILE A 116 -4.09 8.58 17.00
CA ILE A 116 -4.34 7.21 17.43
C ILE A 116 -5.60 7.25 18.30
N GLN A 117 -6.73 6.79 17.78
CA GLN A 117 -7.96 6.77 18.58
C GLN A 117 -7.79 5.89 19.81
N ARG A 118 -8.25 6.38 20.97
CA ARG A 118 -8.11 5.73 22.27
C ARG A 118 -9.47 5.51 22.93
N ASP A 119 -9.56 4.45 23.71
CA ASP A 119 -10.69 4.20 24.59
C ASP A 119 -10.65 5.10 25.86
N LYS A 120 -11.66 4.94 26.73
CA LYS A 120 -11.75 5.71 28.00
C LYS A 120 -10.59 5.44 28.96
N GLN A 121 -9.87 4.35 28.80
CA GLN A 121 -8.70 3.96 29.59
C GLN A 121 -7.38 4.41 28.94
N GLY A 122 -7.43 5.05 27.79
CA GLY A 122 -6.27 5.54 27.04
C GLY A 122 -5.62 4.50 26.12
N ASN A 123 -6.18 3.31 25.99
CA ASN A 123 -5.62 2.27 25.11
C ASN A 123 -5.99 2.53 23.65
N PRO A 124 -5.07 2.30 22.70
CA PRO A 124 -5.39 2.36 21.28
C PRO A 124 -6.53 1.41 20.91
N THR A 125 -7.55 1.93 20.20
CA THR A 125 -8.69 1.13 19.75
C THR A 125 -8.35 0.29 18.51
N GLY A 126 -7.39 0.73 17.70
CA GLY A 126 -7.05 0.20 16.39
C GLY A 126 -7.47 1.12 15.25
N LEU A 127 -8.19 2.21 15.51
CA LEU A 127 -8.50 3.22 14.51
C LEU A 127 -7.42 4.30 14.50
N LEU A 128 -6.82 4.50 13.32
CA LEU A 128 -5.93 5.64 13.02
C LEU A 128 -6.68 6.64 12.17
N ILE A 129 -6.51 7.93 12.47
CA ILE A 129 -7.19 9.02 11.77
C ILE A 129 -6.14 9.94 11.16
N ALA A 130 -6.23 10.18 9.86
CA ALA A 130 -5.40 11.14 9.14
C ALA A 130 -5.80 12.57 9.52
N LYS A 131 -4.84 13.39 9.99
CA LYS A 131 -5.12 14.77 10.43
C LYS A 131 -3.83 15.58 10.59
N PRO A 132 -3.49 16.50 9.72
CA PRO A 132 -4.20 16.95 8.51
C PRO A 132 -3.91 16.15 7.24
N ASN A 133 -3.09 15.11 7.32
CA ASN A 133 -2.67 14.32 6.15
C ASN A 133 -2.55 12.83 6.48
N ALA A 134 -2.29 12.01 5.46
CA ALA A 134 -2.23 10.55 5.60
C ALA A 134 -0.89 10.00 6.14
N MET A 135 0.00 10.83 6.68
CA MET A 135 1.33 10.36 7.12
C MET A 135 1.27 9.24 8.15
N ILE A 136 0.38 9.34 9.14
CA ILE A 136 0.22 8.30 10.16
C ILE A 136 -0.13 6.95 9.53
N LEU A 137 -0.98 6.94 8.51
CA LEU A 137 -1.45 5.72 7.86
C LEU A 137 -0.29 5.02 7.17
N TYR A 138 0.46 5.73 6.34
CA TYR A 138 1.60 5.19 5.61
C TYR A 138 2.81 4.88 6.50
N ALA A 139 3.10 5.73 7.49
CA ALA A 139 4.17 5.47 8.46
C ALA A 139 3.88 4.21 9.29
N THR A 140 2.61 3.95 9.59
CA THR A 140 2.19 2.71 10.27
C THR A 140 2.30 1.50 9.34
N LEU A 141 1.81 1.63 8.10
CA LEU A 141 1.91 0.57 7.11
C LEU A 141 3.38 0.18 6.83
N ALA A 142 4.29 1.15 6.80
CA ALA A 142 5.71 0.94 6.59
C ALA A 142 6.42 0.17 7.71
N LYS A 143 5.80 0.03 8.90
CA LYS A 143 6.30 -0.84 9.98
C LYS A 143 6.07 -2.32 9.69
N GLY A 144 5.18 -2.64 8.76
CA GLY A 144 4.94 -4.02 8.35
C GLY A 144 6.09 -4.58 7.50
N PRO A 145 6.22 -5.91 7.45
CA PRO A 145 7.27 -6.57 6.69
C PRO A 145 7.15 -6.28 5.18
N LYS A 146 8.30 -6.15 4.52
CA LYS A 146 8.38 -6.11 3.05
C LYS A 146 8.45 -7.53 2.49
N LEU A 147 8.06 -7.70 1.24
CA LEU A 147 8.33 -8.91 0.47
C LEU A 147 9.85 -9.04 0.21
N SER A 148 10.31 -10.27 0.00
CA SER A 148 11.65 -10.51 -0.55
C SER A 148 11.79 -9.86 -1.94
N GLN A 149 13.01 -9.62 -2.40
CA GLN A 149 13.23 -9.04 -3.73
C GLN A 149 12.59 -9.90 -4.84
N GLU A 150 12.72 -11.21 -4.75
CA GLU A 150 12.10 -12.14 -5.69
C GLU A 150 10.57 -12.04 -5.69
N ASP A 151 9.97 -11.98 -4.50
CA ASP A 151 8.52 -11.82 -4.37
C ASP A 151 8.05 -10.45 -4.84
N GLN A 152 8.85 -9.39 -4.65
CA GLN A 152 8.57 -8.06 -5.20
C GLN A 152 8.61 -8.06 -6.73
N MET A 153 9.56 -8.78 -7.35
CA MET A 153 9.61 -8.97 -8.80
C MET A 153 8.36 -9.71 -9.30
N ASN A 154 7.98 -10.81 -8.64
CA ASN A 154 6.76 -11.54 -8.97
C ASN A 154 5.50 -10.69 -8.79
N SER A 155 5.44 -9.91 -7.72
CA SER A 155 4.37 -8.96 -7.44
C SER A 155 4.25 -7.91 -8.55
N THR A 156 5.37 -7.33 -8.98
CA THR A 156 5.40 -6.33 -10.06
C THR A 156 4.99 -6.94 -11.43
N ARG A 157 5.41 -8.18 -11.72
CA ARG A 157 4.94 -8.90 -12.93
C ARG A 157 3.43 -9.08 -12.92
N HIS A 158 2.85 -9.45 -11.78
CA HIS A 158 1.40 -9.59 -11.64
C HIS A 158 0.68 -8.26 -11.82
N PHE A 159 1.20 -7.21 -11.21
CA PHE A 159 0.64 -5.86 -11.37
C PHE A 159 0.66 -5.40 -12.84
N MET A 160 1.78 -5.56 -13.54
CA MET A 160 1.85 -5.23 -14.98
C MET A 160 0.87 -6.07 -15.81
N ARG A 161 0.65 -7.34 -15.46
CA ARG A 161 -0.35 -8.18 -16.12
C ARG A 161 -1.77 -7.62 -15.96
N GLU A 162 -2.11 -7.12 -14.78
CA GLU A 162 -3.40 -6.46 -14.57
C GLU A 162 -3.53 -5.16 -15.37
N LEU A 163 -2.48 -4.35 -15.42
CA LEU A 163 -2.46 -3.16 -16.27
C LEU A 163 -2.69 -3.54 -17.74
N ASN A 164 -2.00 -4.57 -18.22
CA ASN A 164 -2.20 -5.05 -19.59
C ASN A 164 -3.62 -5.60 -19.83
N ARG A 165 -4.23 -6.25 -18.83
CA ARG A 165 -5.62 -6.73 -18.91
C ARG A 165 -6.61 -5.58 -19.14
N PHE A 166 -6.33 -4.40 -18.59
CA PHE A 166 -7.09 -3.17 -18.86
C PHE A 166 -6.65 -2.42 -20.13
N GLY A 167 -5.67 -2.95 -20.87
CA GLY A 167 -5.17 -2.32 -22.10
C GLY A 167 -4.16 -1.20 -21.86
N VAL A 168 -3.67 -1.02 -20.62
CA VAL A 168 -2.61 -0.05 -20.31
C VAL A 168 -1.28 -0.58 -20.81
N THR A 169 -0.58 0.21 -21.63
CA THR A 169 0.73 -0.10 -22.21
C THR A 169 1.81 0.88 -21.81
N SER A 170 1.42 2.01 -21.24
CA SER A 170 2.34 3.03 -20.72
C SER A 170 1.75 3.67 -19.48
N ALA A 171 2.60 3.99 -18.52
CA ALA A 171 2.19 4.65 -17.30
C ALA A 171 3.25 5.64 -16.82
N ILE A 172 2.81 6.71 -16.15
CA ILE A 172 3.68 7.64 -15.46
C ILE A 172 3.51 7.44 -13.96
N ASP A 173 4.59 7.04 -13.27
CA ASP A 173 4.62 7.09 -11.81
C ASP A 173 4.70 8.55 -11.37
N ALA A 174 3.66 8.99 -10.67
CA ALA A 174 3.56 10.37 -10.20
C ALA A 174 4.52 10.71 -9.04
N GLY A 175 5.33 9.74 -8.62
CA GLY A 175 6.26 9.88 -7.50
C GLY A 175 5.57 9.82 -6.13
N GLY A 176 6.32 9.90 -5.07
CA GLY A 176 5.79 9.84 -3.71
C GLY A 176 5.49 8.43 -3.23
N GLY A 177 4.57 8.28 -2.28
CA GLY A 177 4.13 6.98 -1.78
C GLY A 177 5.16 6.23 -0.93
N PHE A 178 6.14 6.95 -0.35
CA PHE A 178 7.19 6.40 0.52
C PHE A 178 8.17 5.43 -0.19
N GLN A 179 8.34 5.54 -1.50
CA GLN A 179 9.39 4.86 -2.24
C GLN A 179 10.66 5.72 -2.28
N ASN A 180 11.78 5.14 -1.87
CA ASN A 180 13.09 5.79 -1.88
C ASN A 180 13.86 5.40 -3.14
N TYR A 181 14.30 6.40 -3.89
CA TYR A 181 15.20 6.20 -5.02
C TYR A 181 16.66 6.18 -4.50
N PRO A 182 17.52 5.22 -4.97
CA PRO A 182 17.24 4.21 -6.00
C PRO A 182 16.68 2.88 -5.46
N ASP A 183 16.59 2.69 -4.15
CA ASP A 183 16.43 1.37 -3.53
C ASP A 183 15.10 0.67 -3.93
N ASP A 184 13.98 1.35 -3.81
CA ASP A 184 12.67 0.79 -4.14
C ASP A 184 12.41 0.70 -5.67
N TYR A 185 13.32 1.27 -6.50
CA TYR A 185 13.25 1.21 -7.98
C TYR A 185 14.08 0.05 -8.57
N GLN A 186 14.84 -0.68 -7.76
CA GLN A 186 15.70 -1.77 -8.23
C GLN A 186 14.89 -2.86 -8.93
N VAL A 187 13.70 -3.16 -8.43
CA VAL A 187 12.82 -4.20 -9.01
C VAL A 187 12.45 -3.90 -10.46
N ILE A 188 12.02 -2.69 -10.76
CA ILE A 188 11.69 -2.33 -12.15
C ILE A 188 12.93 -2.29 -13.03
N ASN A 189 14.07 -1.86 -12.50
CA ASN A 189 15.33 -1.85 -13.25
C ASN A 189 15.77 -3.28 -13.60
N GLU A 190 15.65 -4.24 -12.68
CA GLU A 190 15.96 -5.65 -12.95
C GLU A 190 14.99 -6.26 -13.98
N LEU A 191 13.68 -5.98 -13.86
CA LEU A 191 12.70 -6.43 -14.83
C LEU A 191 12.91 -5.79 -16.21
N HIS A 192 13.37 -4.55 -16.27
CA HIS A 192 13.75 -3.89 -17.52
C HIS A 192 14.97 -4.58 -18.15
N LYS A 193 16.07 -4.77 -17.39
CA LYS A 193 17.28 -5.45 -17.87
C LYS A 193 17.03 -6.87 -18.38
N SER A 194 16.13 -7.59 -17.74
CA SER A 194 15.75 -8.95 -18.15
C SER A 194 14.74 -8.99 -19.32
N GLY A 195 14.29 -7.82 -19.80
CA GLY A 195 13.31 -7.74 -20.91
C GLY A 195 11.89 -8.14 -20.52
N GLU A 196 11.57 -8.12 -19.22
CA GLU A 196 10.27 -8.57 -18.71
C GLU A 196 9.26 -7.45 -18.48
N MET A 197 9.63 -6.20 -18.77
CA MET A 197 8.70 -5.07 -18.70
C MET A 197 7.67 -5.14 -19.82
N THR A 198 6.38 -5.20 -19.46
CA THR A 198 5.27 -5.23 -20.42
C THR A 198 4.52 -3.90 -20.47
N VAL A 199 4.87 -2.95 -19.60
CA VAL A 199 4.35 -1.59 -19.55
C VAL A 199 5.54 -0.64 -19.60
N ARG A 200 5.51 0.35 -20.47
CA ARG A 200 6.50 1.43 -20.50
C ARG A 200 6.27 2.34 -19.30
N LEU A 201 7.30 2.55 -18.48
CA LEU A 201 7.23 3.39 -17.29
C LEU A 201 8.09 4.65 -17.47
N ALA A 202 7.47 5.81 -17.31
CA ALA A 202 8.16 7.02 -16.90
C ALA A 202 7.87 7.26 -15.41
N TYR A 203 8.81 7.87 -14.67
CA TYR A 203 8.59 8.12 -13.25
C TYR A 203 9.16 9.46 -12.81
N ASN A 204 8.47 10.09 -11.88
CA ASN A 204 8.93 11.30 -11.20
C ASN A 204 9.57 10.92 -9.88
N LEU A 205 10.79 11.40 -9.64
CA LEU A 205 11.45 11.22 -8.36
C LEU A 205 10.87 12.20 -7.34
N PHE A 206 10.61 11.70 -6.15
CA PHE A 206 10.08 12.47 -5.04
C PHE A 206 10.94 12.23 -3.79
N THR A 207 11.31 13.30 -3.11
CA THR A 207 12.13 13.19 -1.89
C THR A 207 11.31 12.65 -0.74
N GLN A 208 11.79 11.59 -0.09
CA GLN A 208 11.11 10.91 1.02
C GLN A 208 11.84 11.11 2.35
N ARG A 209 13.06 11.67 2.31
CA ARG A 209 13.92 11.82 3.49
C ARG A 209 13.83 13.24 4.03
N PRO A 210 13.18 13.48 5.20
CA PRO A 210 13.07 14.82 5.78
C PRO A 210 14.43 15.49 5.93
N LYS A 211 14.51 16.76 5.55
CA LYS A 211 15.73 17.60 5.57
C LYS A 211 16.86 17.18 4.61
N GLN A 212 16.60 16.23 3.73
CA GLN A 212 17.52 15.81 2.66
C GLN A 212 17.07 16.27 1.26
N GLU A 213 15.93 16.94 1.17
CA GLU A 213 15.26 17.28 -0.09
C GLU A 213 16.22 18.01 -1.06
N LEU A 214 16.94 19.01 -0.57
CA LEU A 214 17.87 19.76 -1.39
C LEU A 214 19.07 18.91 -1.86
N ALA A 215 19.54 18.01 -1.02
CA ALA A 215 20.65 17.10 -1.37
C ALA A 215 20.21 16.12 -2.45
N ASP A 216 19.02 15.52 -2.29
CA ASP A 216 18.43 14.61 -3.26
C ASP A 216 18.23 15.30 -4.62
N PHE A 217 17.63 16.48 -4.67
CA PHE A 217 17.45 17.23 -5.90
C PHE A 217 18.79 17.58 -6.57
N LYS A 218 19.80 18.04 -5.80
CA LYS A 218 21.12 18.31 -6.35
C LYS A 218 21.75 17.05 -6.98
N GLN A 219 21.61 15.90 -6.32
CA GLN A 219 22.10 14.64 -6.87
C GLN A 219 21.38 14.27 -8.17
N TRP A 220 20.05 14.36 -8.18
CA TRP A 220 19.24 13.95 -9.35
C TRP A 220 19.41 14.87 -10.56
N THR A 221 19.65 16.17 -10.36
CA THR A 221 19.92 17.11 -11.47
C THR A 221 21.24 16.81 -12.22
N HIS A 222 22.12 16.03 -11.62
CA HIS A 222 23.37 15.59 -12.27
C HIS A 222 23.26 14.22 -12.94
N MET A 223 22.10 13.56 -12.89
CA MET A 223 21.88 12.30 -13.60
C MET A 223 21.81 12.56 -15.11
N THR A 224 22.75 11.95 -15.85
CA THR A 224 22.89 12.15 -17.29
C THR A 224 21.94 11.27 -18.11
N LYS A 225 21.47 10.18 -17.53
CA LYS A 225 20.47 9.27 -18.11
C LYS A 225 19.54 8.80 -16.98
N PRO A 226 18.50 9.56 -16.66
CA PRO A 226 17.56 9.21 -15.60
C PRO A 226 16.58 8.10 -15.99
N GLY A 227 17.01 7.17 -16.79
CA GLY A 227 16.27 6.01 -17.26
C GLY A 227 16.74 5.62 -18.65
N ASP A 228 16.78 4.33 -18.93
CA ASP A 228 16.95 3.81 -20.27
C ASP A 228 15.56 3.75 -20.91
N GLY A 229 15.25 4.76 -21.66
CA GLY A 229 13.99 4.89 -22.42
C GLY A 229 14.00 4.12 -23.71
#